data_d65463ef438a35cd087be855db1368fe
#
_entry.id   d65463ef438a35cd087be855db1368fe
#
_cell.length_a   1.000
_cell.length_b   1.000
_cell.length_c   1.000
_cell.angle_alpha   90.00
_cell.angle_beta   90.00
_cell.angle_gamma   90.00
#
_symmetry.space_group_name_H-M   'P 1'
#
loop_
_entity.id
_entity.type
_entity.pdbx_description
1 polymer ?
#
loop_
_entity_poly.entity_id
_entity_poly.type
_entity_poly.pdbx_seq_one_letter_code
_entity_poly.pdbx_strand_id
1 'polypeptide(L)'
;MAKEHVQVNRLDYKVIIFWIAILAVTILFGILFAMRIHDTRTFDSYEDIARAKLNLVYDISSEEGQYYVYVYSAKEDSTGKLVDSTKTDFVKANEVLPTVFNYFNYVRRNQRTQEGSSGFYRIYGYNVKNSKDDVLESLGLKLDQLPALVRVDNTGSSDSGIYTKASDIQKQLSSLMK
;
A
#
# COMPACT_ATOMS: atom_id res chain seq x y z
N MET A 1 -0.17 -76.56 7.78
CA MET A 1 -0.68 -75.20 7.51
C MET A 1 0.01 -74.25 8.47
N ALA A 2 1.01 -73.54 7.99
CA ALA A 2 1.75 -72.53 8.76
C ALA A 2 0.92 -71.21 8.73
N LYS A 3 0.55 -70.70 9.89
CA LYS A 3 -0.06 -69.38 10.02
C LYS A 3 1.04 -68.34 9.90
N GLU A 4 1.10 -67.63 8.78
CA GLU A 4 1.90 -66.43 8.67
C GLU A 4 1.39 -65.39 9.65
N HIS A 5 2.17 -65.07 10.66
CA HIS A 5 1.98 -63.92 11.51
C HIS A 5 2.33 -62.66 10.73
N VAL A 6 1.35 -61.93 10.22
CA VAL A 6 1.52 -60.60 9.69
C VAL A 6 1.96 -59.71 10.86
N GLN A 7 3.24 -59.38 10.93
CA GLN A 7 3.73 -58.33 11.83
C GLN A 7 3.15 -56.99 11.37
N VAL A 8 2.12 -56.52 12.04
CA VAL A 8 1.66 -55.18 11.90
C VAL A 8 2.71 -54.24 12.50
N ASN A 9 3.45 -53.59 11.61
CA ASN A 9 4.46 -52.59 11.96
C ASN A 9 3.74 -51.45 12.72
N ARG A 10 3.77 -51.48 14.06
CA ARG A 10 3.25 -50.39 14.88
C ARG A 10 4.16 -49.21 14.67
N LEU A 11 3.75 -48.25 13.83
CA LEU A 11 4.45 -46.97 13.74
C LEU A 11 4.60 -46.40 15.15
N ASP A 12 5.86 -46.23 15.57
CA ASP A 12 6.15 -45.68 16.88
C ASP A 12 5.55 -44.26 16.95
N TYR A 13 4.67 -44.02 17.94
CA TYR A 13 4.00 -42.74 18.11
C TYR A 13 4.99 -41.54 18.18
N LYS A 14 6.24 -41.81 18.61
CA LYS A 14 7.30 -40.81 18.64
C LYS A 14 7.71 -40.36 17.23
N VAL A 15 7.71 -41.29 16.26
CA VAL A 15 8.00 -40.99 14.85
C VAL A 15 6.87 -40.15 14.26
N ILE A 16 5.62 -40.44 14.61
CA ILE A 16 4.46 -39.68 14.17
C ILE A 16 4.52 -38.25 14.71
N ILE A 17 4.80 -38.07 16.02
CA ILE A 17 4.93 -36.76 16.63
C ILE A 17 6.06 -35.95 16.00
N PHE A 18 7.19 -36.60 15.72
CA PHE A 18 8.34 -35.97 15.06
C PHE A 18 7.98 -35.42 13.67
N TRP A 19 7.26 -36.20 12.85
CA TRP A 19 6.83 -35.75 11.52
C TRP A 19 5.77 -34.64 11.58
N ILE A 20 4.86 -34.69 12.55
CA ILE A 20 3.89 -33.61 12.79
C ILE A 20 4.61 -32.32 13.19
N ALA A 21 5.62 -32.39 14.03
CA ALA A 21 6.42 -31.23 14.43
C ALA A 21 7.17 -30.62 13.24
N ILE A 22 7.80 -31.45 12.39
CA ILE A 22 8.47 -30.98 11.17
C ILE A 22 7.47 -30.30 10.24
N LEU A 23 6.31 -30.91 10.02
CA LEU A 23 5.27 -30.34 9.16
C LEU A 23 4.80 -28.97 9.68
N ALA A 24 4.55 -28.86 10.99
CA ALA A 24 4.13 -27.60 11.62
C ALA A 24 5.18 -26.49 11.45
N VAL A 25 6.46 -26.81 11.65
CA VAL A 25 7.58 -25.87 11.45
C VAL A 25 7.68 -25.46 9.99
N THR A 26 7.55 -26.39 9.05
CA THR A 26 7.59 -26.09 7.60
C THR A 26 6.45 -25.16 7.19
N ILE A 27 5.23 -25.40 7.68
CA ILE A 27 4.07 -24.53 7.42
C ILE A 27 4.33 -23.14 8.01
N LEU A 28 4.83 -23.05 9.24
CA LEU A 28 5.15 -21.78 9.86
C LEU A 28 6.18 -20.98 9.05
N PHE A 29 7.27 -21.62 8.62
CA PHE A 29 8.26 -20.98 7.75
C PHE A 29 7.67 -20.57 6.41
N GLY A 30 6.80 -21.37 5.80
CA GLY A 30 6.09 -21.04 4.57
C GLY A 30 5.23 -19.77 4.73
N ILE A 31 4.49 -19.66 5.83
CA ILE A 31 3.67 -18.47 6.13
C ILE A 31 4.55 -17.24 6.34
N LEU A 32 5.61 -17.34 7.16
CA LEU A 32 6.53 -16.24 7.42
C LEU A 32 7.25 -15.78 6.14
N PHE A 33 7.63 -16.71 5.27
CA PHE A 33 8.26 -16.41 3.99
C PHE A 33 7.29 -15.73 3.03
N ALA A 34 6.04 -16.20 2.94
CA ALA A 34 5.00 -15.56 2.14
C ALA A 34 4.68 -14.13 2.63
N MET A 35 4.60 -13.92 3.95
CA MET A 35 4.43 -12.59 4.53
C MET A 35 5.61 -11.67 4.19
N ARG A 36 6.85 -12.19 4.24
CA ARG A 36 8.04 -11.41 3.91
C ARG A 36 8.11 -11.04 2.42
N ILE A 37 7.71 -11.94 1.52
CA ILE A 37 7.63 -11.63 0.08
C ILE A 37 6.59 -10.55 -0.18
N HIS A 38 5.43 -10.61 0.48
CA HIS A 38 4.40 -9.58 0.36
C HIS A 38 4.92 -8.23 0.84
N ASP A 39 5.70 -8.20 1.92
CA ASP A 39 6.30 -7.00 2.47
C ASP A 39 7.44 -6.39 1.62
N THR A 40 8.07 -7.19 0.75
CA THR A 40 9.16 -6.72 -0.14
C THR A 40 8.68 -6.26 -1.52
N ARG A 41 7.38 -6.37 -1.83
CA ARG A 41 6.84 -5.85 -3.08
C ARG A 41 7.11 -4.34 -3.21
N THR A 42 7.65 -3.97 -4.34
CA THR A 42 7.82 -2.56 -4.71
C THR A 42 6.52 -2.01 -5.25
N PHE A 43 6.26 -0.72 -5.02
CA PHE A 43 5.17 0.00 -5.68
C PHE A 43 5.65 0.37 -7.08
N ASP A 44 4.98 -0.14 -8.10
CA ASP A 44 5.29 0.13 -9.51
C ASP A 44 4.03 0.32 -10.39
N SER A 45 2.85 0.19 -9.79
CA SER A 45 1.56 0.33 -10.47
C SER A 45 0.50 1.01 -9.59
N TYR A 46 -0.56 1.51 -10.21
CA TYR A 46 -1.74 2.02 -9.49
C TYR A 46 -2.43 0.93 -8.66
N GLU A 47 -2.35 -0.33 -9.08
CA GLU A 47 -2.91 -1.44 -8.33
C GLU A 47 -2.20 -1.63 -6.98
N ASP A 48 -0.88 -1.42 -6.93
CA ASP A 48 -0.13 -1.47 -5.68
C ASP A 48 -0.52 -0.34 -4.74
N ILE A 49 -0.68 0.88 -5.27
CA ILE A 49 -1.18 2.03 -4.50
C ILE A 49 -2.60 1.74 -3.98
N ALA A 50 -3.48 1.19 -4.82
CA ALA A 50 -4.84 0.87 -4.42
C ALA A 50 -4.92 -0.23 -3.36
N ARG A 51 -3.96 -1.14 -3.30
CA ARG A 51 -3.84 -2.16 -2.25
C ARG A 51 -3.34 -1.60 -0.91
N ALA A 52 -2.58 -0.52 -0.96
CA ALA A 52 -2.14 0.22 0.22
C ALA A 52 -3.24 1.12 0.80
N LYS A 53 -4.51 0.73 0.62
CA LYS A 53 -5.70 1.50 0.97
C LYS A 53 -5.71 1.94 2.42
N LEU A 54 -5.90 3.25 2.58
CA LEU A 54 -6.76 3.75 3.64
C LEU A 54 -8.23 3.58 3.22
N ASN A 55 -9.07 3.20 4.15
CA ASN A 55 -10.51 3.43 4.05
C ASN A 55 -10.76 4.92 4.31
N LEU A 56 -10.53 5.74 3.32
CA LEU A 56 -10.36 7.18 3.40
C LEU A 56 -11.52 7.95 4.04
N VAL A 57 -12.73 7.47 3.93
CA VAL A 57 -13.90 8.19 4.47
C VAL A 57 -13.88 8.23 6.01
N TYR A 58 -13.30 7.24 6.67
CA TYR A 58 -13.19 7.19 8.14
C TYR A 58 -11.83 7.65 8.66
N ASP A 59 -10.77 7.52 7.86
CA ASP A 59 -9.40 7.62 8.37
C ASP A 59 -8.78 9.01 8.21
N ILE A 60 -9.28 9.87 7.29
CA ILE A 60 -8.78 11.26 7.17
C ILE A 60 -9.00 12.05 8.46
N SER A 61 -10.09 11.77 9.19
CA SER A 61 -10.39 12.46 10.45
C SER A 61 -9.84 11.77 11.69
N SER A 62 -9.46 10.49 11.59
CA SER A 62 -9.03 9.67 12.71
C SER A 62 -7.51 9.48 12.80
N GLU A 63 -6.76 9.70 11.71
CA GLU A 63 -5.31 9.63 11.76
C GLU A 63 -4.72 10.92 12.36
N GLU A 64 -4.04 10.75 13.48
CA GLU A 64 -3.27 11.82 14.10
C GLU A 64 -2.00 12.13 13.31
N GLY A 65 -1.65 13.42 13.22
CA GLY A 65 -0.41 13.88 12.65
C GLY A 65 -0.51 14.38 11.22
N GLN A 66 0.63 14.44 10.56
CA GLN A 66 0.77 14.93 9.18
C GLN A 66 0.97 13.77 8.22
N TYR A 67 0.25 13.76 7.10
CA TYR A 67 0.38 12.76 6.05
C TYR A 67 0.02 13.34 4.68
N TYR A 68 0.33 12.60 3.62
CA TYR A 68 0.00 12.96 2.25
C TYR A 68 -1.06 12.05 1.68
N VAL A 69 -1.93 12.61 0.84
CA VAL A 69 -2.88 11.85 0.02
C VAL A 69 -2.57 12.12 -1.45
N TYR A 70 -2.19 11.09 -2.19
CA TYR A 70 -2.07 11.15 -3.64
C TYR A 70 -3.42 10.79 -4.25
N VAL A 71 -4.09 11.81 -4.78
CA VAL A 71 -5.43 11.71 -5.36
C VAL A 71 -5.30 11.55 -6.87
N TYR A 72 -5.86 10.50 -7.43
CA TYR A 72 -5.77 10.18 -8.84
C TYR A 72 -7.10 9.60 -9.35
N SER A 73 -7.23 9.43 -10.68
CA SER A 73 -8.40 8.81 -11.31
C SER A 73 -7.94 7.79 -12.34
N ALA A 74 -7.54 6.60 -11.87
CA ALA A 74 -7.17 5.50 -12.74
C ALA A 74 -8.42 4.84 -13.35
N LYS A 75 -8.28 4.34 -14.59
CA LYS A 75 -9.29 3.56 -15.28
C LYS A 75 -9.23 2.11 -14.79
N GLU A 76 -10.37 1.44 -14.92
CA GLU A 76 -10.45 -0.02 -14.81
C GLU A 76 -10.56 -0.62 -16.22
N ASP A 77 -9.87 -1.71 -16.50
CA ASP A 77 -10.05 -2.48 -17.72
C ASP A 77 -11.32 -3.37 -17.64
N SER A 78 -11.58 -4.13 -18.68
CA SER A 78 -12.76 -5.01 -18.74
C SER A 78 -12.76 -6.12 -17.69
N THR A 79 -11.64 -6.36 -17.02
CA THR A 79 -11.48 -7.36 -15.94
C THR A 79 -11.55 -6.73 -14.56
N GLY A 80 -11.74 -5.40 -14.45
CA GLY A 80 -11.74 -4.65 -13.19
C GLY A 80 -10.34 -4.34 -12.66
N LYS A 81 -9.30 -4.57 -13.47
CA LYS A 81 -7.92 -4.25 -13.10
C LYS A 81 -7.63 -2.78 -13.40
N LEU A 82 -6.94 -2.11 -12.49
CA LEU A 82 -6.51 -0.73 -12.68
C LEU A 82 -5.38 -0.67 -13.73
N VAL A 83 -5.50 0.27 -14.66
CA VAL A 83 -4.45 0.55 -15.64
C VAL A 83 -3.69 1.81 -15.25
N ASP A 84 -2.42 1.90 -15.68
CA ASP A 84 -1.49 2.99 -15.32
C ASP A 84 -1.81 4.27 -16.12
N SER A 85 -3.08 4.72 -16.04
CA SER A 85 -3.55 5.94 -16.66
C SER A 85 -4.66 6.60 -15.85
N THR A 86 -4.72 7.92 -15.88
CA THR A 86 -5.80 8.69 -15.28
C THR A 86 -6.86 9.08 -16.30
N LYS A 87 -8.08 9.38 -15.81
CA LYS A 87 -9.17 9.86 -16.68
C LYS A 87 -8.98 11.34 -17.06
N THR A 88 -8.30 12.11 -16.23
CA THR A 88 -8.26 13.58 -16.31
C THR A 88 -7.02 14.11 -16.99
N ASP A 89 -5.83 13.66 -16.59
CA ASP A 89 -4.57 14.10 -17.19
C ASP A 89 -3.55 12.96 -17.21
N PHE A 90 -3.52 12.27 -18.34
CA PHE A 90 -2.62 11.13 -18.55
C PHE A 90 -1.14 11.56 -18.64
N VAL A 91 -0.84 12.69 -19.29
CA VAL A 91 0.53 13.18 -19.45
C VAL A 91 1.12 13.54 -18.08
N LYS A 92 0.39 14.34 -17.32
CA LYS A 92 0.78 14.74 -15.97
C LYS A 92 0.94 13.52 -15.05
N ALA A 93 0.01 12.55 -15.15
CA ALA A 93 0.11 11.32 -14.35
C ALA A 93 1.41 10.56 -14.63
N ASN A 94 1.74 10.33 -15.91
CA ASN A 94 2.98 9.65 -16.29
C ASN A 94 4.24 10.41 -15.85
N GLU A 95 4.18 11.73 -15.85
CA GLU A 95 5.30 12.56 -15.39
C GLU A 95 5.58 12.41 -13.89
N VAL A 96 4.53 12.34 -13.06
CA VAL A 96 4.69 12.30 -11.59
C VAL A 96 4.84 10.89 -11.03
N LEU A 97 4.31 9.87 -11.72
CA LEU A 97 4.28 8.48 -11.23
C LEU A 97 5.62 7.95 -10.73
N PRO A 98 6.75 8.12 -11.43
CA PRO A 98 8.02 7.60 -10.94
C PRO A 98 8.40 8.17 -9.57
N THR A 99 8.16 9.46 -9.35
CA THR A 99 8.44 10.11 -8.06
C THR A 99 7.48 9.65 -6.98
N VAL A 100 6.21 9.48 -7.32
CA VAL A 100 5.17 8.98 -6.41
C VAL A 100 5.51 7.56 -5.97
N PHE A 101 5.80 6.64 -6.90
CA PHE A 101 6.19 5.27 -6.56
C PHE A 101 7.48 5.22 -5.72
N ASN A 102 8.46 6.04 -6.06
CA ASN A 102 9.68 6.14 -5.26
C ASN A 102 9.39 6.57 -3.82
N TYR A 103 8.47 7.52 -3.63
CA TYR A 103 8.11 7.97 -2.30
C TYR A 103 7.30 6.90 -1.53
N PHE A 104 6.35 6.21 -2.15
CA PHE A 104 5.66 5.07 -1.53
C PHE A 104 6.64 3.99 -1.08
N ASN A 105 7.62 3.66 -1.93
CA ASN A 105 8.67 2.69 -1.61
C ASN A 105 9.59 3.19 -0.49
N TYR A 106 9.91 4.49 -0.47
CA TYR A 106 10.70 5.14 0.58
C TYR A 106 9.99 5.05 1.93
N VAL A 107 8.73 5.47 2.01
CA VAL A 107 7.90 5.39 3.21
C VAL A 107 7.82 3.96 3.73
N ARG A 108 7.55 3.00 2.85
CA ARG A 108 7.46 1.59 3.21
C ARG A 108 8.76 1.04 3.81
N ARG A 109 9.91 1.38 3.24
CA ARG A 109 11.22 0.93 3.75
C ARG A 109 11.53 1.53 5.11
N ASN A 110 11.18 2.78 5.33
CA ASN A 110 11.51 3.53 6.54
C ASN A 110 10.47 3.42 7.64
N GLN A 111 9.23 3.00 7.34
CA GLN A 111 8.15 2.86 8.32
C GLN A 111 8.52 1.95 9.51
N ARG A 112 9.41 0.97 9.29
CA ARG A 112 9.88 0.07 10.35
C ARG A 112 11.00 0.63 11.21
N THR A 113 11.70 1.65 10.74
CA THR A 113 12.91 2.19 11.41
C THR A 113 12.69 3.54 12.07
N GLN A 114 11.60 4.23 11.75
CA GLN A 114 11.38 5.62 12.12
C GLN A 114 9.99 5.92 12.71
N GLU A 115 9.35 4.95 13.33
CA GLU A 115 8.14 5.23 14.10
C GLU A 115 8.46 6.32 15.16
N GLY A 116 7.88 7.51 14.95
CA GLY A 116 8.00 8.66 15.86
C GLY A 116 9.03 9.73 15.49
N SER A 117 9.78 9.62 14.39
CA SER A 117 10.69 10.70 13.97
C SER A 117 9.94 11.82 13.27
N SER A 118 10.14 13.07 13.75
CA SER A 118 9.64 14.29 13.13
C SER A 118 10.21 14.42 11.71
N GLY A 119 9.36 14.41 10.69
CA GLY A 119 9.73 14.55 9.28
C GLY A 119 9.39 13.34 8.41
N PHE A 120 8.92 12.27 8.99
CA PHE A 120 8.45 11.13 8.24
C PHE A 120 6.95 11.24 7.99
N TYR A 121 6.56 11.51 6.73
CA TYR A 121 5.16 11.66 6.36
C TYR A 121 4.66 10.41 5.66
N ARG A 122 3.62 9.80 6.19
CA ARG A 122 2.87 8.72 5.53
C ARG A 122 2.27 9.24 4.22
N ILE A 123 2.07 8.36 3.27
CA ILE A 123 1.37 8.67 2.01
C ILE A 123 0.31 7.61 1.73
N TYR A 124 -0.83 8.07 1.26
CA TYR A 124 -1.98 7.26 0.90
C TYR A 124 -2.40 7.54 -0.53
N GLY A 125 -2.93 6.53 -1.21
CA GLY A 125 -3.48 6.68 -2.54
C GLY A 125 -5.00 6.67 -2.53
N TYR A 126 -5.62 7.60 -3.25
CA TYR A 126 -7.07 7.64 -3.42
C TYR A 126 -7.46 7.70 -4.89
N ASN A 127 -8.23 6.69 -5.36
CA ASN A 127 -8.74 6.62 -6.72
C ASN A 127 -10.15 7.19 -6.81
N VAL A 128 -10.28 8.34 -7.43
CA VAL A 128 -11.56 9.02 -7.65
C VAL A 128 -12.31 8.36 -8.79
N LYS A 129 -13.51 7.86 -8.50
CA LYS A 129 -14.35 7.18 -9.49
C LYS A 129 -15.26 8.12 -10.28
N ASN A 130 -15.71 9.20 -9.68
CA ASN A 130 -16.62 10.16 -10.30
C ASN A 130 -16.40 11.60 -9.79
N SER A 131 -17.00 12.57 -10.46
CA SER A 131 -16.87 14.00 -10.14
C SER A 131 -17.66 14.48 -8.91
N LYS A 132 -18.56 13.64 -8.39
CA LYS A 132 -19.36 13.91 -7.17
C LYS A 132 -18.82 13.12 -5.98
N ASP A 133 -17.52 12.99 -5.90
CA ASP A 133 -16.86 12.27 -4.83
C ASP A 133 -16.72 13.21 -3.61
N ASP A 134 -17.35 12.85 -2.51
CA ASP A 134 -17.35 13.66 -1.28
C ASP A 134 -15.94 13.89 -0.73
N VAL A 135 -15.01 12.99 -1.03
CA VAL A 135 -13.60 13.12 -0.63
C VAL A 135 -12.90 14.23 -1.44
N LEU A 136 -13.22 14.37 -2.74
CA LEU A 136 -12.70 15.48 -3.54
C LEU A 136 -13.11 16.84 -2.93
N GLU A 137 -14.38 16.97 -2.56
CA GLU A 137 -14.90 18.18 -1.98
C GLU A 137 -14.25 18.46 -0.61
N SER A 138 -14.13 17.44 0.23
CA SER A 138 -13.48 17.56 1.56
C SER A 138 -12.01 17.96 1.48
N LEU A 139 -11.30 17.53 0.41
CA LEU A 139 -9.92 17.91 0.15
C LEU A 139 -9.77 19.24 -0.62
N GLY A 140 -10.86 19.89 -0.99
CA GLY A 140 -10.85 21.14 -1.76
C GLY A 140 -10.35 20.97 -3.20
N LEU A 141 -10.50 19.79 -3.80
CA LEU A 141 -10.02 19.45 -5.13
C LEU A 141 -11.17 19.37 -6.14
N LYS A 142 -10.81 19.63 -7.41
CA LYS A 142 -11.67 19.41 -8.58
C LYS A 142 -11.11 18.27 -9.44
N LEU A 143 -11.97 17.62 -10.19
CA LEU A 143 -11.59 16.48 -11.04
C LEU A 143 -10.54 16.83 -12.11
N ASP A 144 -10.59 18.06 -12.64
CA ASP A 144 -9.64 18.59 -13.63
C ASP A 144 -8.24 18.89 -13.05
N GLN A 145 -8.10 18.91 -11.75
CA GLN A 145 -6.82 19.10 -11.07
C GLN A 145 -6.02 17.82 -10.84
N LEU A 146 -6.64 16.66 -11.08
CA LEU A 146 -6.00 15.35 -10.84
C LEU A 146 -4.94 15.02 -11.91
N PRO A 147 -3.90 14.27 -11.57
CA PRO A 147 -3.56 13.84 -10.22
C PRO A 147 -3.06 15.01 -9.38
N ALA A 148 -3.30 14.92 -8.07
CA ALA A 148 -2.92 15.92 -7.10
C ALA A 148 -2.31 15.27 -5.85
N LEU A 149 -1.45 16.00 -5.16
CA LEU A 149 -0.94 15.61 -3.85
C LEU A 149 -1.49 16.59 -2.81
N VAL A 150 -2.13 16.08 -1.79
CA VAL A 150 -2.67 16.88 -0.68
C VAL A 150 -1.89 16.55 0.58
N ARG A 151 -1.42 17.58 1.26
CA ARG A 151 -0.89 17.47 2.62
C ARG A 151 -2.03 17.66 3.58
N VAL A 152 -2.29 16.66 4.41
CA VAL A 152 -3.28 16.72 5.49
C VAL A 152 -2.55 16.92 6.81
N ASP A 153 -3.00 17.88 7.61
CA ASP A 153 -2.43 18.17 8.91
C ASP A 153 -3.55 18.16 9.97
N ASN A 154 -3.63 17.09 10.71
CA ASN A 154 -4.60 16.91 11.79
C ASN A 154 -4.05 17.35 13.17
N THR A 155 -2.92 18.05 13.19
CA THR A 155 -2.34 18.59 14.44
C THR A 155 -2.95 19.96 14.85
N GLY A 156 -3.93 20.45 14.09
CA GLY A 156 -4.57 21.75 14.31
C GLY A 156 -3.88 22.92 13.60
N SER A 157 -2.86 22.64 12.80
CA SER A 157 -2.23 23.63 11.92
C SER A 157 -3.08 23.81 10.64
N SER A 158 -3.35 25.04 10.24
CA SER A 158 -4.16 25.36 9.06
C SER A 158 -3.44 25.17 7.71
N ASP A 159 -2.28 24.52 7.69
CA ASP A 159 -1.40 24.43 6.53
C ASP A 159 -1.68 23.16 5.68
N SER A 160 -2.89 23.06 5.14
CA SER A 160 -3.20 22.09 4.10
C SER A 160 -2.58 22.54 2.77
N GLY A 161 -1.46 21.92 2.38
CA GLY A 161 -0.85 22.17 1.08
C GLY A 161 -1.50 21.33 0.00
N ILE A 162 -2.00 21.95 -1.08
CA ILE A 162 -2.52 21.29 -2.27
C ILE A 162 -1.55 21.51 -3.42
N TYR A 163 -1.01 20.41 -3.96
CA TYR A 163 -0.06 20.42 -5.08
C TYR A 163 -0.76 19.83 -6.31
N THR A 164 -1.05 20.65 -7.30
CA THR A 164 -1.76 20.25 -8.52
C THR A 164 -0.88 20.27 -9.76
N LYS A 165 0.32 20.84 -9.72
CA LYS A 165 1.28 20.83 -10.84
C LYS A 165 2.27 19.69 -10.66
N ALA A 166 2.66 19.05 -11.77
CA ALA A 166 3.63 17.95 -11.75
C ALA A 166 4.95 18.32 -11.06
N SER A 167 5.50 19.48 -11.41
CA SER A 167 6.74 20.00 -10.82
C SER A 167 6.68 20.18 -9.29
N ASP A 168 5.53 20.63 -8.79
CA ASP A 168 5.34 20.90 -7.37
C ASP A 168 5.22 19.58 -6.59
N ILE A 169 4.47 18.59 -7.15
CA ILE A 169 4.37 17.24 -6.59
C ILE A 169 5.75 16.60 -6.51
N GLN A 170 6.50 16.62 -7.62
CA GLN A 170 7.84 16.03 -7.69
C GLN A 170 8.80 16.71 -6.70
N LYS A 171 8.82 18.05 -6.66
CA LYS A 171 9.65 18.82 -5.74
C LYS A 171 9.33 18.50 -4.28
N GLN A 172 8.03 18.44 -3.93
CA GLN A 172 7.59 18.17 -2.57
C GLN A 172 8.01 16.76 -2.14
N LEU A 173 7.66 15.73 -2.91
CA LEU A 173 8.03 14.35 -2.57
C LEU A 173 9.54 14.11 -2.56
N SER A 174 10.28 14.70 -3.50
CA SER A 174 11.74 14.58 -3.54
C SER A 174 12.44 15.27 -2.35
N SER A 175 11.87 16.34 -1.82
CA SER A 175 12.40 17.02 -0.63
C SER A 175 12.28 16.19 0.65
N LEU A 176 11.30 15.29 0.71
CA LEU A 176 11.03 14.43 1.86
C LEU A 176 11.87 13.13 1.85
N MET A 177 12.49 12.81 0.73
CA MET A 177 13.37 11.63 0.57
C MET A 177 14.85 11.91 0.84
N LYS A 178 15.18 13.12 1.28
CA LYS A 178 16.53 13.51 1.66
C LYS A 178 16.76 13.28 3.15
#